data_fe8c229e13d5feadd273f64981a4092b
#
_entry.id   fe8c229e13d5feadd273f64981a4092b
#
_cell.length_a   1.000
_cell.length_b   1.000
_cell.length_c   1.000
_cell.angle_alpha   90.00
_cell.angle_beta   90.00
_cell.angle_gamma   90.00
#
_symmetry.space_group_name_H-M   'P 1'
#
loop_
_entity.id
_entity.type
_entity.pdbx_description
1 polymer ?
#
loop_
_entity_poly.entity_id
_entity_poly.type
_entity_poly.pdbx_seq_one_letter_code
_entity_poly.pdbx_strand_id
1 'polypeptide(L)'
;MYQISREKMPELLAAVAKEMDLFLPVQNNGITNFGFWTEDADVDLDTLKTVKSPKDAFFPQSEILYSCYQKANKTSIEPAALKDAPFAIFGVRPCDVRAFDVLDRVFLSEPADVYYAARREHGIVVSLACHEPEDSCFCKTFGIDAAEPAADVAMWQVADGYAWEAKTEKGQKLTELVKAYLTEQDLTKEVEAEKEAIRTLIDKMPNSNLSLEGWGVGKTKERFDDPKWKELSDACLGCGTCTFSCPTCQCYDIKDFNTGHGVHRYRCWDSCMYSDFTMMAAGNNRTTQLQRFRQRFMHKLVYFPDNNDGMYSCVGCGRCVEKCPQSLNIVKVIKRMGGTK
;
A
#
# COMPACT_ATOMS: atom_id res chain seq x y z
N MET A 1 -8.13 6.95 -26.27
CA MET A 1 -8.04 5.82 -25.32
C MET A 1 -7.52 4.62 -26.09
N TYR A 2 -6.91 3.65 -25.44
CA TYR A 2 -6.42 2.45 -26.09
C TYR A 2 -7.07 1.21 -25.49
N GLN A 3 -7.02 0.09 -26.23
CA GLN A 3 -7.39 -1.23 -25.76
C GLN A 3 -6.18 -2.16 -25.81
N ILE A 4 -6.03 -3.00 -24.80
CA ILE A 4 -5.13 -4.15 -24.78
C ILE A 4 -5.97 -5.42 -24.60
N SER A 5 -5.85 -6.38 -25.54
CA SER A 5 -6.52 -7.66 -25.40
C SER A 5 -5.83 -8.54 -24.35
N ARG A 6 -6.58 -9.44 -23.70
CA ARG A 6 -6.00 -10.39 -22.73
C ARG A 6 -4.90 -11.24 -23.35
N GLU A 7 -5.04 -11.63 -24.62
CA GLU A 7 -4.05 -12.43 -25.36
C GLU A 7 -2.72 -11.71 -25.56
N LYS A 8 -2.74 -10.38 -25.80
CA LYS A 8 -1.53 -9.57 -26.01
C LYS A 8 -0.91 -9.05 -24.70
N MET A 9 -1.58 -9.19 -23.57
CA MET A 9 -1.07 -8.71 -22.30
C MET A 9 0.30 -9.31 -21.92
N PRO A 10 0.56 -10.63 -22.08
CA PRO A 10 1.88 -11.20 -21.82
C PRO A 10 2.99 -10.59 -22.66
N GLU A 11 2.72 -10.30 -23.96
CA GLU A 11 3.68 -9.68 -24.85
C GLU A 11 3.98 -8.22 -24.46
N LEU A 12 2.95 -7.49 -24.03
CA LEU A 12 3.09 -6.13 -23.50
C LEU A 12 3.97 -6.13 -22.25
N LEU A 13 3.69 -7.01 -21.28
CA LEU A 13 4.47 -7.11 -20.04
C LEU A 13 5.92 -7.48 -20.32
N ALA A 14 6.16 -8.42 -21.24
CA ALA A 14 7.50 -8.79 -21.66
C ALA A 14 8.24 -7.62 -22.34
N ALA A 15 7.53 -6.78 -23.10
CA ALA A 15 8.13 -5.59 -23.72
C ALA A 15 8.52 -4.54 -22.65
N VAL A 16 7.69 -4.31 -21.64
CA VAL A 16 8.03 -3.43 -20.52
C VAL A 16 9.24 -3.96 -19.75
N ALA A 17 9.25 -5.27 -19.47
CA ALA A 17 10.32 -5.91 -18.67
C ALA A 17 11.69 -5.92 -19.38
N LYS A 18 11.75 -5.73 -20.72
CA LYS A 18 13.01 -5.54 -21.45
C LYS A 18 13.66 -4.19 -21.21
N GLU A 19 12.85 -3.19 -20.91
CA GLU A 19 13.31 -1.80 -20.78
C GLU A 19 13.45 -1.35 -19.33
N MET A 20 12.70 -1.97 -18.40
CA MET A 20 12.73 -1.60 -16.98
C MET A 20 12.29 -2.73 -16.08
N ASP A 21 12.63 -2.65 -14.78
CA ASP A 21 12.10 -3.57 -13.78
C ASP A 21 10.57 -3.49 -13.75
N LEU A 22 9.91 -4.64 -13.79
CA LEU A 22 8.46 -4.74 -13.73
C LEU A 22 8.03 -5.49 -12.47
N PHE A 23 7.17 -4.85 -11.67
CA PHE A 23 6.64 -5.36 -10.41
C PHE A 23 5.12 -5.51 -10.53
N LEU A 24 4.59 -6.71 -10.34
CA LEU A 24 3.20 -7.03 -10.62
C LEU A 24 2.70 -8.20 -9.76
N PRO A 25 1.37 -8.46 -9.72
CA PRO A 25 0.82 -9.61 -9.03
C PRO A 25 1.25 -10.91 -9.71
N VAL A 26 1.94 -11.77 -8.96
CA VAL A 26 2.35 -13.11 -9.38
C VAL A 26 1.82 -14.15 -8.41
N GLN A 27 1.32 -15.25 -8.96
CA GLN A 27 0.86 -16.37 -8.17
C GLN A 27 2.02 -17.32 -7.88
N ASN A 28 2.13 -17.74 -6.62
CA ASN A 28 3.07 -18.76 -6.19
C ASN A 28 2.39 -19.66 -5.17
N ASN A 29 2.28 -20.97 -5.48
CA ASN A 29 1.65 -21.97 -4.61
C ASN A 29 0.22 -21.57 -4.13
N GLY A 30 -0.60 -21.01 -5.02
CA GLY A 30 -1.97 -20.58 -4.72
C GLY A 30 -2.08 -19.27 -3.93
N ILE A 31 -0.99 -18.52 -3.79
CA ILE A 31 -0.95 -17.23 -3.12
C ILE A 31 -0.46 -16.16 -4.12
N THR A 32 -1.27 -15.15 -4.37
CA THR A 32 -0.90 -14.01 -5.20
C THR A 32 -0.30 -12.90 -4.36
N ASN A 33 0.91 -12.46 -4.73
CA ASN A 33 1.60 -11.30 -4.17
C ASN A 33 2.26 -10.49 -5.28
N PHE A 34 2.59 -9.24 -4.98
CA PHE A 34 3.46 -8.47 -5.85
C PHE A 34 4.89 -9.05 -5.81
N GLY A 35 5.46 -9.28 -6.98
CA GLY A 35 6.81 -9.76 -7.21
C GLY A 35 7.38 -9.18 -8.49
N PHE A 36 8.69 -9.35 -8.70
CA PHE A 36 9.34 -8.99 -9.96
C PHE A 36 8.91 -9.95 -11.05
N TRP A 37 8.70 -9.42 -12.24
CA TRP A 37 8.41 -10.21 -13.42
C TRP A 37 9.62 -11.05 -13.83
N THR A 38 9.36 -12.29 -14.21
CA THR A 38 10.29 -13.22 -14.84
C THR A 38 9.56 -13.89 -16.01
N GLU A 39 10.29 -14.47 -16.95
CA GLU A 39 9.69 -15.11 -18.13
C GLU A 39 8.73 -16.27 -17.78
N ASP A 40 8.95 -16.90 -16.63
CA ASP A 40 8.14 -18.00 -16.08
C ASP A 40 7.14 -17.55 -15.00
N ALA A 41 6.97 -16.24 -14.81
CA ALA A 41 6.05 -15.70 -13.81
C ALA A 41 4.59 -16.02 -14.15
N ASP A 42 3.87 -16.62 -13.21
CA ASP A 42 2.41 -16.80 -13.29
C ASP A 42 1.71 -15.50 -12.88
N VAL A 43 1.46 -14.64 -13.87
CA VAL A 43 0.89 -13.30 -13.68
C VAL A 43 -0.62 -13.39 -13.46
N ASP A 44 -1.10 -12.85 -12.34
CA ASP A 44 -2.50 -12.88 -11.94
C ASP A 44 -3.03 -11.45 -11.71
N LEU A 45 -3.57 -10.84 -12.77
CA LEU A 45 -4.22 -9.52 -12.71
C LEU A 45 -5.68 -9.59 -12.23
N ASP A 46 -6.26 -10.78 -12.19
CA ASP A 46 -7.65 -10.97 -11.79
C ASP A 46 -7.79 -10.99 -10.25
N THR A 47 -6.79 -11.44 -9.51
CA THR A 47 -6.78 -11.33 -8.03
C THR A 47 -6.98 -9.88 -7.61
N LEU A 48 -8.07 -9.60 -6.91
CA LEU A 48 -8.37 -8.25 -6.42
C LEU A 48 -7.34 -7.77 -5.40
N LYS A 49 -7.04 -8.60 -4.40
CA LYS A 49 -6.14 -8.25 -3.31
C LYS A 49 -5.02 -9.28 -3.16
N THR A 50 -3.82 -8.82 -3.34
CA THR A 50 -2.62 -9.56 -2.91
C THR A 50 -2.54 -9.63 -1.39
N VAL A 51 -1.89 -10.64 -0.85
CA VAL A 51 -1.73 -10.80 0.62
C VAL A 51 -0.94 -9.63 1.21
N LYS A 52 0.18 -9.26 0.58
CA LYS A 52 0.91 -8.02 0.85
C LYS A 52 0.52 -6.96 -0.18
N SER A 53 0.49 -5.71 0.24
CA SER A 53 0.27 -4.58 -0.68
C SER A 53 1.53 -4.31 -1.53
N PRO A 54 1.40 -3.56 -2.65
CA PRO A 54 2.53 -3.18 -3.50
C PRO A 54 3.47 -2.13 -2.88
N LYS A 55 3.30 -1.76 -1.60
CA LYS A 55 4.15 -0.74 -0.95
C LYS A 55 5.64 -1.11 -0.96
N ASP A 56 5.99 -2.40 -1.08
CA ASP A 56 7.36 -2.88 -1.22
C ASP A 56 8.12 -2.22 -2.37
N ALA A 57 7.42 -1.81 -3.42
CA ALA A 57 8.02 -1.15 -4.57
C ALA A 57 8.66 0.20 -4.19
N PHE A 58 8.02 0.98 -3.31
CA PHE A 58 8.51 2.29 -2.85
C PHE A 58 9.14 2.24 -1.46
N PHE A 59 8.63 1.39 -0.58
CA PHE A 59 9.10 1.17 0.77
C PHE A 59 9.38 -0.31 1.00
N PRO A 60 10.57 -0.81 0.60
CA PRO A 60 10.95 -2.21 0.70
C PRO A 60 10.90 -2.74 2.13
N GLN A 61 10.58 -4.03 2.27
CA GLN A 61 10.52 -4.68 3.58
C GLN A 61 11.86 -4.62 4.33
N SER A 62 12.97 -4.63 3.59
CA SER A 62 14.31 -4.42 4.12
C SER A 62 15.18 -3.74 3.07
N GLU A 63 15.99 -2.76 3.48
CA GLU A 63 16.95 -2.09 2.60
C GLU A 63 18.16 -1.58 3.37
N ILE A 64 19.34 -1.72 2.75
CA ILE A 64 20.58 -1.17 3.27
C ILE A 64 20.57 0.34 3.05
N LEU A 65 20.91 1.11 4.09
CA LEU A 65 21.03 2.56 4.03
C LEU A 65 22.48 2.97 3.72
N TYR A 66 23.43 2.32 4.39
CA TYR A 66 24.86 2.49 4.13
C TYR A 66 25.67 1.32 4.69
N SER A 67 26.90 1.20 4.19
CA SER A 67 27.87 0.24 4.66
C SER A 67 29.06 0.97 5.28
N CYS A 68 29.58 0.44 6.37
CA CYS A 68 30.75 0.98 7.07
C CYS A 68 31.83 -0.10 7.07
N TYR A 69 33.01 0.24 6.55
CA TYR A 69 34.16 -0.67 6.49
C TYR A 69 35.33 -0.07 7.27
N GLN A 70 36.04 -0.91 7.98
CA GLN A 70 37.26 -0.54 8.67
C GLN A 70 38.44 -1.30 8.07
N LYS A 71 39.40 -0.59 7.49
CA LYS A 71 40.66 -1.13 7.01
C LYS A 71 41.81 -0.43 7.73
N ALA A 72 42.57 -1.19 8.54
CA ALA A 72 43.61 -0.66 9.41
C ALA A 72 43.04 0.50 10.28
N ASN A 73 43.59 1.70 10.17
CA ASN A 73 43.15 2.86 10.97
C ASN A 73 42.21 3.82 10.19
N LYS A 74 41.59 3.35 9.08
CA LYS A 74 40.68 4.17 8.27
C LYS A 74 39.30 3.53 8.27
N THR A 75 38.29 4.36 8.54
CA THR A 75 36.88 4.01 8.39
C THR A 75 36.37 4.65 7.11
N SER A 76 35.73 3.87 6.24
CA SER A 76 34.96 4.36 5.10
C SER A 76 33.48 4.12 5.33
N ILE A 77 32.64 5.11 4.97
CA ILE A 77 31.18 4.99 4.97
C ILE A 77 30.73 5.14 3.51
N GLU A 78 30.02 4.12 3.03
CA GLU A 78 29.53 4.05 1.65
C GLU A 78 28.00 4.04 1.70
N PRO A 79 27.31 5.11 1.29
CA PRO A 79 25.85 5.10 1.19
C PRO A 79 25.41 4.06 0.16
N ALA A 80 24.26 3.44 0.38
CA ALA A 80 23.65 2.58 -0.61
C ALA A 80 23.27 3.38 -1.87
N ALA A 81 23.38 2.76 -3.03
CA ALA A 81 22.96 3.39 -4.28
C ALA A 81 21.46 3.70 -4.26
N LEU A 82 21.08 4.86 -4.74
CA LEU A 82 19.68 5.20 -4.96
C LEU A 82 19.14 4.39 -6.15
N LYS A 83 17.87 4.01 -6.10
CA LYS A 83 17.18 3.43 -7.24
C LYS A 83 16.72 4.58 -8.15
N ASP A 84 17.55 4.95 -9.10
CA ASP A 84 17.38 6.06 -10.04
C ASP A 84 17.00 5.61 -11.46
N ALA A 85 16.84 4.30 -11.68
CA ALA A 85 16.34 3.73 -12.92
C ALA A 85 14.81 3.63 -12.91
N PRO A 86 14.13 3.85 -14.05
CA PRO A 86 12.69 3.66 -14.18
C PRO A 86 12.28 2.22 -13.86
N PHE A 87 11.12 2.06 -13.25
CA PHE A 87 10.48 0.77 -13.06
C PHE A 87 8.95 0.93 -13.09
N ALA A 88 8.23 -0.13 -13.44
CA ALA A 88 6.78 -0.12 -13.50
C ALA A 88 6.16 -1.01 -12.41
N ILE A 89 5.05 -0.56 -11.83
CA ILE A 89 4.22 -1.33 -10.90
C ILE A 89 2.86 -1.53 -11.57
N PHE A 90 2.54 -2.76 -11.92
CA PHE A 90 1.38 -3.08 -12.73
C PHE A 90 0.27 -3.75 -11.92
N GLY A 91 -1.01 -3.46 -12.21
CA GLY A 91 -2.15 -4.08 -11.55
C GLY A 91 -2.47 -3.56 -10.15
N VAL A 92 -2.00 -2.36 -9.82
CA VAL A 92 -2.25 -1.71 -8.50
C VAL A 92 -3.73 -1.33 -8.38
N ARG A 93 -4.37 -1.64 -7.24
CA ARG A 93 -5.77 -1.24 -7.04
C ARG A 93 -5.88 0.20 -6.51
N PRO A 94 -7.00 0.93 -6.75
CA PRO A 94 -7.16 2.33 -6.35
C PRO A 94 -6.89 2.61 -4.86
N CYS A 95 -7.25 1.68 -3.97
CA CYS A 95 -6.94 1.81 -2.55
C CYS A 95 -5.43 1.70 -2.24
N ASP A 96 -4.67 0.92 -3.02
CA ASP A 96 -3.21 0.83 -2.87
C ASP A 96 -2.52 2.05 -3.50
N VAL A 97 -3.06 2.62 -4.58
CA VAL A 97 -2.61 3.93 -5.12
C VAL A 97 -2.77 5.01 -4.06
N ARG A 98 -3.94 5.12 -3.45
CA ARG A 98 -4.19 6.08 -2.35
C ARG A 98 -3.27 5.86 -1.16
N ALA A 99 -2.86 4.62 -0.91
CA ALA A 99 -1.90 4.32 0.15
C ALA A 99 -0.51 4.92 -0.11
N PHE A 100 -0.10 5.06 -1.36
CA PHE A 100 1.15 5.75 -1.70
C PHE A 100 1.10 7.23 -1.30
N ASP A 101 -0.04 7.92 -1.47
CA ASP A 101 -0.19 9.32 -1.02
C ASP A 101 -0.02 9.43 0.51
N VAL A 102 -0.49 8.42 1.26
CA VAL A 102 -0.29 8.39 2.72
C VAL A 102 1.19 8.19 3.08
N LEU A 103 1.91 7.36 2.34
CA LEU A 103 3.36 7.18 2.53
C LEU A 103 4.14 8.44 2.10
N ASP A 104 3.73 9.08 1.02
CA ASP A 104 4.32 10.33 0.53
C ASP A 104 4.28 11.43 1.61
N ARG A 105 3.15 11.56 2.34
CA ARG A 105 3.02 12.52 3.47
C ARG A 105 4.04 12.28 4.58
N VAL A 106 4.53 11.05 4.73
CA VAL A 106 5.51 10.70 5.77
C VAL A 106 6.93 10.81 5.23
N PHE A 107 7.21 10.19 4.09
CA PHE A 107 8.57 10.03 3.61
C PHE A 107 9.08 11.18 2.74
N LEU A 108 8.18 11.99 2.18
CA LEU A 108 8.55 13.19 1.40
C LEU A 108 8.44 14.49 2.22
N SER A 109 8.01 14.42 3.50
CA SER A 109 8.08 15.57 4.40
C SER A 109 9.55 15.90 4.76
N GLU A 110 9.83 17.19 5.01
CA GLU A 110 11.18 17.62 5.33
C GLU A 110 11.65 17.18 6.74
N PRO A 111 12.84 16.58 6.87
CA PRO A 111 13.76 16.19 5.80
C PRO A 111 13.28 14.93 5.06
N ALA A 112 13.22 15.00 3.74
CA ALA A 112 12.72 13.90 2.91
C ALA A 112 13.62 12.66 2.99
N ASP A 113 12.99 11.47 2.96
CA ASP A 113 13.70 10.20 2.83
C ASP A 113 14.20 10.02 1.40
N VAL A 114 15.50 10.13 1.20
CA VAL A 114 16.12 10.13 -0.14
C VAL A 114 15.92 8.82 -0.90
N TYR A 115 15.86 7.67 -0.20
CA TYR A 115 15.66 6.35 -0.84
C TYR A 115 14.22 6.18 -1.30
N TYR A 116 13.26 6.60 -0.48
CA TYR A 116 11.85 6.60 -0.86
C TYR A 116 11.59 7.60 -2.01
N ALA A 117 12.11 8.81 -1.89
CA ALA A 117 11.95 9.87 -2.90
C ALA A 117 12.45 9.42 -4.28
N ALA A 118 13.66 8.83 -4.36
CA ALA A 118 14.22 8.33 -5.60
C ALA A 118 13.31 7.27 -6.26
N ARG A 119 12.80 6.29 -5.48
CA ARG A 119 11.85 5.31 -6.01
C ARG A 119 10.55 5.94 -6.47
N ARG A 120 10.02 6.87 -5.70
CA ARG A 120 8.75 7.53 -6.00
C ARG A 120 8.85 8.38 -7.27
N GLU A 121 10.00 9.01 -7.49
CA GLU A 121 10.30 9.76 -8.70
C GLU A 121 10.37 8.87 -9.94
N HIS A 122 10.98 7.68 -9.85
CA HIS A 122 11.24 6.81 -11.01
C HIS A 122 10.19 5.71 -11.22
N GLY A 123 9.35 5.43 -10.23
CA GLY A 123 8.28 4.42 -10.36
C GLY A 123 7.12 4.93 -11.20
N ILE A 124 6.63 4.06 -12.10
CA ILE A 124 5.44 4.27 -12.93
C ILE A 124 4.35 3.34 -12.43
N VAL A 125 3.18 3.88 -12.10
CA VAL A 125 2.08 3.10 -11.53
C VAL A 125 0.99 2.88 -12.57
N VAL A 126 0.73 1.61 -12.89
CA VAL A 126 -0.40 1.18 -13.72
C VAL A 126 -1.48 0.60 -12.81
N SER A 127 -2.58 1.30 -12.67
CA SER A 127 -3.66 0.93 -11.75
C SER A 127 -4.85 0.34 -12.51
N LEU A 128 -5.40 -0.73 -11.94
CA LEU A 128 -6.57 -1.42 -12.46
C LEU A 128 -7.77 -1.19 -11.54
N ALA A 129 -8.88 -0.71 -12.09
CA ALA A 129 -10.15 -0.54 -11.40
C ALA A 129 -10.63 -1.86 -10.76
N CYS A 130 -11.46 -1.76 -9.71
CA CYS A 130 -11.90 -2.93 -8.93
C CYS A 130 -13.16 -3.54 -9.51
N HIS A 131 -13.04 -4.35 -10.57
CA HIS A 131 -14.16 -5.00 -11.25
C HIS A 131 -15.05 -5.83 -10.29
N GLU A 132 -14.46 -6.62 -9.40
CA GLU A 132 -15.18 -7.43 -8.42
C GLU A 132 -14.65 -7.15 -7.00
N PRO A 133 -15.27 -6.18 -6.25
CA PRO A 133 -14.87 -5.92 -4.88
C PRO A 133 -15.23 -7.08 -3.94
N GLU A 134 -14.47 -7.26 -2.87
CA GLU A 134 -14.70 -8.30 -1.86
C GLU A 134 -15.44 -7.73 -0.63
N ASP A 135 -16.13 -8.59 0.13
CA ASP A 135 -16.94 -8.23 1.32
C ASP A 135 -16.17 -7.46 2.40
N SER A 136 -14.85 -7.63 2.44
CA SER A 136 -13.98 -6.91 3.36
C SER A 136 -13.63 -5.50 2.92
N CYS A 137 -13.92 -5.11 1.66
CA CYS A 137 -13.62 -3.79 1.11
C CYS A 137 -14.55 -2.72 1.71
N PHE A 138 -13.97 -1.58 2.06
CA PHE A 138 -14.68 -0.39 2.57
C PHE A 138 -13.95 0.92 2.22
N CYS A 139 -13.31 0.95 1.07
CA CYS A 139 -12.53 2.10 0.60
C CYS A 139 -13.38 3.35 0.40
N LYS A 140 -14.66 3.21 0.03
CA LYS A 140 -15.64 4.29 -0.07
C LYS A 140 -15.75 5.11 1.22
N THR A 141 -15.63 4.47 2.39
CA THR A 141 -15.63 5.12 3.71
C THR A 141 -14.54 6.21 3.82
N PHE A 142 -13.43 6.05 3.11
CA PHE A 142 -12.31 7.00 3.10
C PHE A 142 -12.25 7.85 1.82
N GLY A 143 -13.38 7.95 1.11
CA GLY A 143 -13.50 8.80 -0.09
C GLY A 143 -12.74 8.29 -1.31
N ILE A 144 -12.44 6.98 -1.39
CA ILE A 144 -11.74 6.39 -2.52
C ILE A 144 -12.77 5.80 -3.48
N ASP A 145 -12.74 6.25 -4.73
CA ASP A 145 -13.53 5.67 -5.81
C ASP A 145 -12.78 4.46 -6.41
N ALA A 146 -13.32 3.28 -6.18
CA ALA A 146 -12.75 2.03 -6.68
C ALA A 146 -12.86 1.88 -8.20
N ALA A 147 -13.69 2.70 -8.84
CA ALA A 147 -13.92 2.74 -10.28
C ALA A 147 -13.00 3.74 -11.00
N GLU A 148 -12.30 4.64 -10.26
CA GLU A 148 -11.49 5.70 -10.86
C GLU A 148 -10.02 5.59 -10.38
N PRO A 149 -9.18 4.82 -11.09
CA PRO A 149 -7.77 4.70 -10.76
C PRO A 149 -7.02 6.02 -10.95
N ALA A 150 -6.47 6.59 -9.87
CA ALA A 150 -5.69 7.83 -9.88
C ALA A 150 -4.18 7.52 -9.92
N ALA A 151 -3.69 7.01 -11.07
CA ALA A 151 -2.31 6.57 -11.26
C ALA A 151 -1.73 7.13 -12.56
N ASP A 152 -0.48 6.76 -12.92
CA ASP A 152 0.14 7.19 -14.18
C ASP A 152 -0.61 6.65 -15.41
N VAL A 153 -1.05 5.38 -15.30
CA VAL A 153 -1.97 4.76 -16.24
C VAL A 153 -3.15 4.17 -15.50
N ALA A 154 -4.34 4.42 -15.99
CA ALA A 154 -5.59 3.84 -15.50
C ALA A 154 -6.06 2.75 -16.47
N MET A 155 -6.51 1.62 -15.91
CA MET A 155 -7.07 0.51 -16.67
C MET A 155 -8.44 0.13 -16.14
N TRP A 156 -9.33 -0.26 -17.05
CA TRP A 156 -10.66 -0.81 -16.74
C TRP A 156 -10.85 -2.11 -17.52
N GLN A 157 -11.50 -3.09 -16.91
CA GLN A 157 -11.87 -4.30 -17.61
C GLN A 157 -12.97 -3.99 -18.65
N VAL A 158 -12.78 -4.48 -19.87
CA VAL A 158 -13.76 -4.41 -20.96
C VAL A 158 -13.90 -5.80 -21.58
N ALA A 159 -14.88 -6.00 -22.48
CA ALA A 159 -15.27 -7.33 -22.94
C ALA A 159 -14.10 -8.27 -23.32
N ASP A 160 -13.12 -7.77 -24.10
CA ASP A 160 -12.02 -8.59 -24.65
C ASP A 160 -10.66 -8.25 -24.04
N GLY A 161 -10.61 -7.56 -22.90
CA GLY A 161 -9.34 -7.14 -22.30
C GLY A 161 -9.48 -5.96 -21.38
N TYR A 162 -8.66 -4.92 -21.60
CA TYR A 162 -8.65 -3.75 -20.76
C TYR A 162 -8.61 -2.47 -21.60
N ALA A 163 -9.38 -1.47 -21.21
CA ALA A 163 -9.18 -0.09 -21.63
C ALA A 163 -7.94 0.46 -20.93
N TRP A 164 -7.15 1.26 -21.64
CA TRP A 164 -5.88 1.84 -21.20
C TRP A 164 -5.90 3.35 -21.43
N GLU A 165 -5.62 4.12 -20.38
CA GLU A 165 -5.58 5.57 -20.44
C GLU A 165 -4.38 6.12 -19.65
N ALA A 166 -3.46 6.80 -20.33
CA ALA A 166 -2.38 7.53 -19.70
C ALA A 166 -2.91 8.81 -19.06
N LYS A 167 -2.63 9.00 -17.76
CA LYS A 167 -3.07 10.17 -16.97
C LYS A 167 -1.95 11.18 -16.73
N THR A 168 -0.68 10.76 -16.78
CA THR A 168 0.51 11.59 -16.50
C THR A 168 1.53 11.48 -17.64
N GLU A 169 2.56 12.33 -17.61
CA GLU A 169 3.69 12.23 -18.53
C GLU A 169 4.43 10.88 -18.44
N LYS A 170 4.55 10.31 -17.23
CA LYS A 170 5.13 8.97 -17.04
C LYS A 170 4.27 7.91 -17.73
N GLY A 171 2.94 8.00 -17.56
CA GLY A 171 2.00 7.13 -18.23
C GLY A 171 2.03 7.25 -19.75
N GLN A 172 2.20 8.47 -20.28
CA GLN A 172 2.35 8.71 -21.73
C GLN A 172 3.63 8.05 -22.27
N LYS A 173 4.76 8.21 -21.59
CA LYS A 173 6.04 7.56 -21.96
C LYS A 173 5.91 6.03 -21.97
N LEU A 174 5.29 5.46 -20.96
CA LEU A 174 5.02 4.02 -20.92
C LEU A 174 4.09 3.59 -22.07
N THR A 175 3.06 4.37 -22.37
CA THR A 175 2.12 4.10 -23.46
C THR A 175 2.82 4.09 -24.82
N GLU A 176 3.71 5.04 -25.09
CA GLU A 176 4.50 5.06 -26.33
C GLU A 176 5.43 3.84 -26.44
N LEU A 177 6.04 3.40 -25.33
CA LEU A 177 6.88 2.20 -25.27
C LEU A 177 6.11 0.94 -25.71
N VAL A 178 4.86 0.80 -25.27
CA VAL A 178 4.03 -0.40 -25.52
C VAL A 178 3.02 -0.23 -26.64
N LYS A 179 3.09 0.86 -27.39
CA LYS A 179 2.09 1.26 -28.40
C LYS A 179 1.82 0.18 -29.46
N ALA A 180 2.82 -0.62 -29.81
CA ALA A 180 2.69 -1.71 -30.78
C ALA A 180 1.69 -2.81 -30.35
N TYR A 181 1.42 -2.92 -29.04
CA TYR A 181 0.49 -3.90 -28.46
C TYR A 181 -0.89 -3.31 -28.18
N LEU A 182 -1.03 -2.00 -28.31
CA LEU A 182 -2.25 -1.25 -28.04
C LEU A 182 -3.00 -0.95 -29.35
N THR A 183 -4.33 -0.99 -29.28
CA THR A 183 -5.21 -0.58 -30.38
C THR A 183 -5.95 0.68 -29.98
N GLU A 184 -5.83 1.74 -30.75
CA GLU A 184 -6.59 2.97 -30.50
C GLU A 184 -8.08 2.74 -30.77
N GLN A 185 -8.93 3.00 -29.79
CA GLN A 185 -10.36 2.76 -29.86
C GLN A 185 -11.12 3.72 -28.94
N ASP A 186 -12.33 4.10 -29.33
CA ASP A 186 -13.25 4.81 -28.43
C ASP A 186 -13.99 3.79 -27.55
N LEU A 187 -13.55 3.70 -26.29
CA LEU A 187 -14.10 2.82 -25.25
C LEU A 187 -14.86 3.63 -24.17
N THR A 188 -15.20 4.86 -24.47
CA THR A 188 -15.80 5.77 -23.46
C THR A 188 -17.07 5.19 -22.84
N LYS A 189 -17.94 4.57 -23.65
CA LYS A 189 -19.20 4.00 -23.17
C LYS A 189 -18.99 2.76 -22.32
N GLU A 190 -18.09 1.88 -22.74
CA GLU A 190 -17.75 0.64 -22.03
C GLU A 190 -17.10 0.95 -20.69
N VAL A 191 -16.17 1.89 -20.64
CA VAL A 191 -15.51 2.34 -19.41
C VAL A 191 -16.49 3.01 -18.47
N GLU A 192 -17.40 3.86 -18.93
CA GLU A 192 -18.41 4.49 -18.06
C GLU A 192 -19.42 3.45 -17.54
N ALA A 193 -19.80 2.46 -18.34
CA ALA A 193 -20.62 1.35 -17.89
C ALA A 193 -19.93 0.50 -16.81
N GLU A 194 -18.65 0.21 -16.99
CA GLU A 194 -17.84 -0.52 -16.01
C GLU A 194 -17.69 0.28 -14.70
N LYS A 195 -17.41 1.58 -14.77
CA LYS A 195 -17.33 2.46 -13.59
C LYS A 195 -18.64 2.45 -12.80
N GLU A 196 -19.78 2.53 -13.46
CA GLU A 196 -21.09 2.51 -12.79
C GLU A 196 -21.37 1.13 -12.17
N ALA A 197 -21.01 0.04 -12.84
CA ALA A 197 -21.12 -1.30 -12.31
C ALA A 197 -20.28 -1.46 -11.02
N ILE A 198 -19.02 -1.01 -11.03
CA ILE A 198 -18.13 -1.04 -9.86
C ILE A 198 -18.72 -0.24 -8.71
N ARG A 199 -19.19 1.00 -8.94
CA ARG A 199 -19.81 1.84 -7.90
C ARG A 199 -21.04 1.18 -7.29
N THR A 200 -21.88 0.58 -8.13
CA THR A 200 -23.06 -0.18 -7.68
C THR A 200 -22.69 -1.39 -6.80
N LEU A 201 -21.62 -2.10 -7.14
CA LEU A 201 -21.11 -3.23 -6.34
C LEU A 201 -20.53 -2.74 -5.01
N ILE A 202 -19.70 -1.69 -5.03
CA ILE A 202 -19.13 -1.09 -3.81
C ILE A 202 -20.23 -0.63 -2.85
N ASP A 203 -21.33 -0.07 -3.34
CA ASP A 203 -22.45 0.38 -2.50
C ASP A 203 -23.17 -0.76 -1.78
N LYS A 204 -23.11 -1.97 -2.33
CA LYS A 204 -23.69 -3.19 -1.73
C LYS A 204 -22.76 -3.88 -0.74
N MET A 205 -21.49 -3.47 -0.64
CA MET A 205 -20.54 -4.10 0.28
C MET A 205 -20.95 -3.94 1.74
N PRO A 206 -20.73 -4.94 2.61
CA PRO A 206 -21.20 -4.96 4.00
C PRO A 206 -20.74 -3.77 4.87
N ASN A 207 -19.65 -3.12 4.47
CA ASN A 207 -19.05 -2.02 5.20
C ASN A 207 -18.97 -0.71 4.37
N SER A 208 -19.73 -0.60 3.28
CA SER A 208 -19.74 0.58 2.40
C SER A 208 -20.22 1.86 3.10
N ASN A 209 -21.13 1.73 4.05
CA ASN A 209 -21.75 2.83 4.79
C ASN A 209 -21.18 2.98 6.22
N LEU A 210 -19.92 2.61 6.43
CA LEU A 210 -19.27 2.76 7.74
C LEU A 210 -19.09 4.24 8.07
N SER A 211 -19.72 4.70 9.17
CA SER A 211 -19.58 6.08 9.63
C SER A 211 -18.26 6.32 10.33
N LEU A 212 -17.60 7.43 9.98
CA LEU A 212 -16.42 7.94 10.69
C LEU A 212 -16.77 9.01 11.73
N GLU A 213 -18.05 9.15 12.08
CA GLU A 213 -18.48 10.06 13.13
C GLU A 213 -17.75 9.78 14.46
N GLY A 214 -17.24 10.85 15.08
CA GLY A 214 -16.43 10.74 16.32
C GLY A 214 -14.96 10.35 16.08
N TRP A 215 -14.52 10.24 14.84
CA TRP A 215 -13.12 10.06 14.44
C TRP A 215 -12.63 11.28 13.65
N GLY A 216 -11.33 11.40 13.47
CA GLY A 216 -10.70 12.48 12.69
C GLY A 216 -10.06 13.54 13.58
N VAL A 217 -9.91 14.73 13.01
CA VAL A 217 -9.20 15.87 13.61
C VAL A 217 -9.79 16.28 14.97
N GLY A 218 -8.93 16.53 15.96
CA GLY A 218 -9.30 17.03 17.29
C GLY A 218 -9.89 15.97 18.24
N LYS A 219 -9.94 14.69 17.84
CA LYS A 219 -10.58 13.62 18.62
C LYS A 219 -9.67 12.91 19.62
N THR A 220 -8.41 13.32 19.75
CA THR A 220 -7.43 12.67 20.63
C THR A 220 -7.91 12.57 22.07
N LYS A 221 -8.30 13.68 22.71
CA LYS A 221 -8.74 13.70 24.11
C LYS A 221 -9.96 12.82 24.35
N GLU A 222 -10.90 12.83 23.42
CA GLU A 222 -12.16 12.09 23.50
C GLU A 222 -11.96 10.58 23.36
N ARG A 223 -11.02 10.16 22.50
CA ARG A 223 -10.81 8.74 22.16
C ARG A 223 -9.71 8.05 22.92
N PHE A 224 -8.70 8.79 23.40
CA PHE A 224 -7.51 8.18 24.01
C PHE A 224 -7.83 7.37 25.26
N ASP A 225 -8.68 7.87 26.16
CA ASP A 225 -9.01 7.24 27.44
C ASP A 225 -10.37 6.50 27.40
N ASP A 226 -10.92 6.23 26.23
CA ASP A 226 -12.17 5.48 26.09
C ASP A 226 -12.01 4.07 26.69
N PRO A 227 -12.84 3.68 27.68
CA PRO A 227 -12.72 2.39 28.38
C PRO A 227 -12.96 1.19 27.45
N LYS A 228 -13.60 1.38 26.31
CA LYS A 228 -13.83 0.33 25.31
C LYS A 228 -12.53 -0.24 24.72
N TRP A 229 -11.41 0.49 24.81
CA TRP A 229 -10.11 -0.04 24.38
C TRP A 229 -9.73 -1.33 25.12
N LYS A 230 -10.08 -1.46 26.38
CA LYS A 230 -9.82 -2.68 27.16
C LYS A 230 -10.53 -3.88 26.54
N GLU A 231 -11.85 -3.80 26.40
CA GLU A 231 -12.66 -4.85 25.76
C GLU A 231 -12.16 -5.21 24.36
N LEU A 232 -11.87 -4.19 23.55
CA LEU A 232 -11.44 -4.39 22.17
C LEU A 232 -10.06 -5.01 22.03
N SER A 233 -9.17 -4.83 23.00
CA SER A 233 -7.79 -5.34 22.95
C SER A 233 -7.59 -6.70 23.61
N ASP A 234 -8.51 -7.16 24.45
CA ASP A 234 -8.32 -8.33 25.32
C ASP A 234 -7.96 -9.63 24.57
N ALA A 235 -8.57 -9.87 23.41
CA ALA A 235 -8.29 -11.04 22.60
C ALA A 235 -7.18 -10.83 21.55
N CYS A 236 -6.49 -9.67 21.55
CA CYS A 236 -5.45 -9.38 20.57
C CYS A 236 -4.19 -10.20 20.86
N LEU A 237 -3.74 -10.99 19.89
CA LEU A 237 -2.52 -11.82 19.99
C LEU A 237 -1.22 -11.03 19.83
N GLY A 238 -1.27 -9.76 19.43
CA GLY A 238 -0.08 -8.97 19.12
C GLY A 238 0.74 -9.47 17.91
N CYS A 239 0.14 -10.28 17.03
CA CYS A 239 0.86 -10.97 15.94
C CYS A 239 1.40 -10.06 14.84
N GLY A 240 1.02 -8.77 14.79
CA GLY A 240 1.50 -7.80 13.78
C GLY A 240 0.93 -7.96 12.37
N THR A 241 0.19 -9.03 12.05
CA THR A 241 -0.36 -9.28 10.69
C THR A 241 -1.10 -8.07 10.12
N CYS A 242 -1.90 -7.39 10.93
CA CYS A 242 -2.66 -6.21 10.54
C CYS A 242 -1.80 -4.98 10.20
N THR A 243 -0.53 -4.96 10.55
CA THR A 243 0.42 -3.89 10.20
C THR A 243 1.27 -4.26 9.00
N PHE A 244 1.74 -5.50 8.91
CA PHE A 244 2.56 -5.97 7.78
C PHE A 244 1.76 -6.09 6.48
N SER A 245 0.48 -6.51 6.53
CA SER A 245 -0.41 -6.55 5.35
C SER A 245 -0.95 -5.17 4.95
N CYS A 246 -0.83 -4.17 5.81
CA CYS A 246 -1.42 -2.86 5.59
C CYS A 246 -0.60 -2.01 4.60
N PRO A 247 -1.21 -1.45 3.55
CA PRO A 247 -0.52 -0.62 2.57
C PRO A 247 -0.04 0.72 3.13
N THR A 248 -0.66 1.23 4.20
CA THR A 248 -0.34 2.53 4.80
C THR A 248 0.46 2.44 6.11
N CYS A 249 0.88 1.24 6.54
CA CYS A 249 1.75 1.12 7.71
C CYS A 249 3.20 1.35 7.30
N GLN A 250 3.85 2.33 7.95
CA GLN A 250 5.18 2.82 7.66
C GLN A 250 6.18 2.65 8.81
N CYS A 251 5.81 1.90 9.87
CA CYS A 251 6.72 1.61 10.97
C CYS A 251 7.93 0.81 10.48
N TYR A 252 9.12 1.23 10.85
CA TYR A 252 10.39 0.54 10.58
C TYR A 252 11.33 0.65 11.77
N ASP A 253 12.30 -0.24 11.82
CA ASP A 253 13.43 -0.21 12.72
C ASP A 253 14.73 -0.08 11.93
N ILE A 254 15.75 0.53 12.54
CA ILE A 254 17.10 0.65 11.96
C ILE A 254 18.03 -0.26 12.77
N LYS A 255 18.69 -1.15 12.06
CA LYS A 255 19.58 -2.16 12.65
C LYS A 255 20.93 -2.17 11.98
N ASP A 256 21.90 -2.67 12.72
CA ASP A 256 23.25 -2.92 12.25
C ASP A 256 23.49 -4.43 12.11
N PHE A 257 24.03 -4.84 10.97
CA PHE A 257 24.44 -6.21 10.72
C PHE A 257 25.94 -6.27 10.44
N ASN A 258 26.67 -6.98 11.30
CA ASN A 258 28.09 -7.19 11.12
C ASN A 258 28.36 -8.34 10.14
N THR A 259 29.00 -8.06 9.02
CA THR A 259 29.35 -9.03 7.98
C THR A 259 30.67 -9.77 8.22
N GLY A 260 31.41 -9.42 9.30
CA GLY A 260 32.80 -9.86 9.52
C GLY A 260 33.85 -9.02 8.78
N HIS A 261 33.46 -8.27 7.76
CA HIS A 261 34.33 -7.37 6.97
C HIS A 261 33.91 -5.90 7.06
N GLY A 262 32.77 -5.62 7.70
CA GLY A 262 32.18 -4.33 7.90
C GLY A 262 30.81 -4.43 8.54
N VAL A 263 30.12 -3.30 8.62
CA VAL A 263 28.77 -3.21 9.17
C VAL A 263 27.84 -2.64 8.12
N HIS A 264 26.73 -3.32 7.85
CA HIS A 264 25.63 -2.77 7.08
C HIS A 264 24.60 -2.18 8.02
N ARG A 265 24.29 -0.88 7.90
CA ARG A 265 23.13 -0.28 8.53
C ARG A 265 21.97 -0.38 7.56
N TYR A 266 20.87 -0.99 8.01
CA TYR A 266 19.68 -1.20 7.21
C TYR A 266 18.42 -0.83 7.99
N ARG A 267 17.36 -0.49 7.28
CA ARG A 267 16.02 -0.43 7.86
C ARG A 267 15.22 -1.66 7.45
N CYS A 268 14.31 -2.08 8.31
CA CYS A 268 13.34 -3.13 8.01
C CYS A 268 11.97 -2.75 8.59
N TRP A 269 10.89 -3.24 7.95
CA TRP A 269 9.56 -3.02 8.51
C TRP A 269 9.49 -3.51 9.94
N ASP A 270 8.74 -2.76 10.76
CA ASP A 270 8.41 -3.12 12.12
C ASP A 270 6.93 -2.88 12.40
N SER A 271 6.48 -3.14 13.59
CA SER A 271 5.08 -3.07 13.96
C SER A 271 4.88 -2.33 15.28
N CYS A 272 4.04 -1.29 15.26
CA CYS A 272 3.58 -0.63 16.48
C CYS A 272 2.80 -1.55 17.45
N MET A 273 2.51 -2.79 17.01
CA MET A 273 1.91 -3.83 17.83
C MET A 273 2.92 -4.63 18.66
N TYR A 274 4.23 -4.49 18.37
CA TYR A 274 5.29 -5.19 19.08
C TYR A 274 5.79 -4.39 20.29
N SER A 275 6.20 -5.11 21.35
CA SER A 275 6.70 -4.51 22.59
C SER A 275 7.95 -3.68 22.37
N ASP A 276 8.82 -4.16 21.50
CA ASP A 276 10.16 -3.60 21.33
C ASP A 276 10.20 -2.37 20.41
N PHE A 277 9.14 -2.18 19.60
CA PHE A 277 9.06 -1.04 18.67
C PHE A 277 9.20 0.34 19.36
N THR A 278 8.73 0.45 20.61
CA THR A 278 8.85 1.70 21.40
C THR A 278 9.84 1.60 22.56
N MET A 279 10.70 0.58 22.52
CA MET A 279 11.77 0.44 23.51
C MET A 279 12.84 1.53 23.30
N MET A 280 13.15 2.24 24.34
CA MET A 280 14.17 3.29 24.37
C MET A 280 15.15 3.02 25.50
N ALA A 281 16.32 3.66 25.50
CA ALA A 281 17.31 3.52 26.55
C ALA A 281 16.74 3.85 27.96
N ALA A 282 15.82 4.80 28.05
CA ALA A 282 15.19 5.24 29.29
C ALA A 282 13.92 4.44 29.69
N GLY A 283 13.46 3.51 28.85
CA GLY A 283 12.25 2.71 29.10
C GLY A 283 11.35 2.53 27.89
N ASN A 284 10.14 2.00 28.13
CA ASN A 284 9.15 1.77 27.09
C ASN A 284 7.84 2.48 27.47
N ASN A 285 7.35 3.38 26.61
CA ASN A 285 6.12 4.12 26.84
C ASN A 285 4.83 3.36 26.46
N ARG A 286 4.94 2.14 25.88
CA ARG A 286 3.81 1.26 25.51
C ARG A 286 4.04 -0.16 26.03
N THR A 287 3.99 -0.32 27.33
CA THR A 287 4.29 -1.57 28.02
C THR A 287 3.19 -2.63 27.93
N THR A 288 1.93 -2.22 27.62
CA THR A 288 0.79 -3.14 27.57
C THR A 288 0.26 -3.33 26.14
N GLN A 289 -0.37 -4.49 25.90
CA GLN A 289 -1.02 -4.79 24.62
C GLN A 289 -2.14 -3.80 24.30
N LEU A 290 -2.90 -3.35 25.30
CA LEU A 290 -3.93 -2.32 25.15
C LEU A 290 -3.34 -1.04 24.54
N GLN A 291 -2.21 -0.56 25.08
CA GLN A 291 -1.57 0.67 24.61
C GLN A 291 -1.11 0.55 23.14
N ARG A 292 -0.56 -0.60 22.74
CA ARG A 292 -0.12 -0.87 21.37
C ARG A 292 -1.31 -1.00 20.43
N PHE A 293 -2.36 -1.73 20.85
CA PHE A 293 -3.60 -1.86 20.09
C PHE A 293 -4.26 -0.50 19.86
N ARG A 294 -4.46 0.29 20.92
CA ARG A 294 -4.98 1.66 20.85
C ARG A 294 -4.17 2.52 19.87
N GLN A 295 -2.83 2.51 20.01
CA GLN A 295 -1.95 3.30 19.14
C GLN A 295 -2.17 3.04 17.66
N ARG A 296 -2.32 1.78 17.26
CA ARG A 296 -2.54 1.42 15.87
C ARG A 296 -3.76 2.12 15.26
N PHE A 297 -4.88 2.14 15.99
CA PHE A 297 -6.12 2.71 15.48
C PHE A 297 -6.18 4.22 15.66
N MET A 298 -5.70 4.73 16.78
CA MET A 298 -5.58 6.16 17.00
C MET A 298 -4.69 6.82 15.96
N HIS A 299 -3.57 6.18 15.60
CA HIS A 299 -2.70 6.69 14.56
C HIS A 299 -3.45 6.85 13.22
N LYS A 300 -4.19 5.83 12.79
CA LYS A 300 -4.89 5.85 11.51
C LYS A 300 -6.09 6.80 11.45
N LEU A 301 -6.81 6.92 12.56
CA LEU A 301 -8.12 7.55 12.58
C LEU A 301 -8.14 8.93 13.26
N VAL A 302 -7.07 9.28 14.00
CA VAL A 302 -7.00 10.54 14.74
C VAL A 302 -5.66 11.23 14.54
N TYR A 303 -4.53 10.63 14.93
CA TYR A 303 -3.24 11.33 14.93
C TYR A 303 -2.75 11.69 13.52
N PHE A 304 -2.96 10.80 12.56
CA PHE A 304 -2.59 11.09 11.18
C PHE A 304 -3.45 12.20 10.58
N PRO A 305 -4.80 12.17 10.69
CA PRO A 305 -5.64 13.31 10.32
C PRO A 305 -5.27 14.62 11.00
N ASP A 306 -4.94 14.61 12.29
CA ASP A 306 -4.53 15.82 13.03
C ASP A 306 -3.28 16.50 12.41
N ASN A 307 -2.38 15.71 11.82
CA ASN A 307 -1.09 16.19 11.32
C ASN A 307 -1.00 16.22 9.77
N ASN A 308 -2.08 15.84 9.05
CA ASN A 308 -2.07 15.72 7.60
C ASN A 308 -3.39 16.21 6.97
N ASP A 309 -3.81 17.42 7.30
CA ASP A 309 -4.94 18.12 6.67
C ASP A 309 -6.25 17.31 6.67
N GLY A 310 -6.48 16.52 7.73
CA GLY A 310 -7.67 15.68 7.85
C GLY A 310 -7.61 14.35 7.07
N MET A 311 -6.50 14.04 6.39
CA MET A 311 -6.34 12.79 5.66
C MET A 311 -6.28 11.60 6.63
N TYR A 312 -7.11 10.60 6.45
CA TYR A 312 -7.01 9.34 7.20
C TYR A 312 -5.87 8.47 6.66
N SER A 313 -5.11 7.81 7.54
CA SER A 313 -4.12 6.82 7.10
C SER A 313 -4.70 5.40 7.02
N CYS A 314 -5.98 5.27 6.73
CA CYS A 314 -6.64 4.04 6.34
C CYS A 314 -7.27 4.22 4.96
N VAL A 315 -7.12 3.23 4.10
CA VAL A 315 -7.66 3.24 2.73
C VAL A 315 -8.77 2.20 2.53
N GLY A 316 -9.25 1.56 3.60
CA GLY A 316 -10.36 0.62 3.53
C GLY A 316 -10.12 -0.62 2.66
N CYS A 317 -8.87 -1.02 2.41
CA CYS A 317 -8.53 -2.12 1.51
C CYS A 317 -8.96 -3.52 2.00
N GLY A 318 -9.41 -3.68 3.23
CA GLY A 318 -9.92 -4.95 3.77
C GLY A 318 -8.87 -5.95 4.26
N ARG A 319 -7.59 -5.88 3.87
CA ARG A 319 -6.58 -6.90 4.21
C ARG A 319 -6.54 -7.25 5.72
N CYS A 320 -6.56 -6.23 6.58
CA CYS A 320 -6.55 -6.47 8.03
C CYS A 320 -7.89 -7.00 8.58
N VAL A 321 -8.97 -6.89 7.81
CA VAL A 321 -10.27 -7.49 8.17
C VAL A 321 -10.20 -9.00 7.96
N GLU A 322 -9.68 -9.44 6.83
CA GLU A 322 -9.55 -10.86 6.48
C GLU A 322 -8.47 -11.59 7.29
N LYS A 323 -7.31 -10.95 7.43
CA LYS A 323 -6.12 -11.64 7.97
C LYS A 323 -6.06 -11.65 9.51
N CYS A 324 -6.98 -10.97 10.21
CA CYS A 324 -6.97 -10.98 11.67
C CYS A 324 -7.56 -12.28 12.24
N PRO A 325 -6.77 -13.16 12.91
CA PRO A 325 -7.26 -14.44 13.43
C PRO A 325 -8.29 -14.28 14.56
N GLN A 326 -8.37 -13.08 15.17
CA GLN A 326 -9.30 -12.75 16.25
C GLN A 326 -10.42 -11.79 15.81
N SER A 327 -10.51 -11.47 14.51
CA SER A 327 -11.48 -10.51 13.98
C SER A 327 -11.48 -9.14 14.70
N LEU A 328 -10.34 -8.74 15.25
CA LEU A 328 -10.12 -7.46 15.93
C LEU A 328 -9.61 -6.41 14.96
N ASN A 329 -10.41 -6.10 13.96
CA ASN A 329 -10.05 -5.23 12.86
C ASN A 329 -10.55 -3.78 13.07
N ILE A 330 -10.13 -2.90 12.16
CA ILE A 330 -10.47 -1.46 12.23
C ILE A 330 -11.98 -1.20 12.08
N VAL A 331 -12.69 -2.03 11.32
CA VAL A 331 -14.15 -1.93 11.13
C VAL A 331 -14.87 -2.15 12.46
N LYS A 332 -14.47 -3.19 13.21
CA LYS A 332 -15.00 -3.46 14.56
C LYS A 332 -14.75 -2.29 15.51
N VAL A 333 -13.54 -1.71 15.46
CA VAL A 333 -13.17 -0.55 16.30
C VAL A 333 -14.03 0.66 15.93
N ILE A 334 -14.17 0.98 14.64
CA ILE A 334 -14.98 2.11 14.18
C ILE A 334 -16.43 1.94 14.61
N LYS A 335 -17.03 0.77 14.37
CA LYS A 335 -18.43 0.49 14.75
C LYS A 335 -18.65 0.52 16.26
N ARG A 336 -17.71 0.01 17.07
CA ARG A 336 -17.89 -0.09 18.52
C ARG A 336 -17.67 1.23 19.25
N MET A 337 -16.81 2.08 18.73
CA MET A 337 -16.42 3.34 19.38
C MET A 337 -16.99 4.57 18.66
N GLY A 338 -17.33 4.47 17.38
CA GLY A 338 -17.98 5.54 16.62
C GLY A 338 -19.44 5.71 16.98
N GLY A 339 -20.05 6.76 16.45
CA GLY A 339 -21.50 6.91 16.46
C GLY A 339 -22.12 5.81 15.60
N THR A 340 -22.80 4.87 16.22
CA THR A 340 -23.65 3.91 15.51
C THR A 340 -24.88 4.62 15.00
N LYS A 341 -25.04 4.68 13.69
CA LYS A 341 -26.37 4.63 13.09
C LYS A 341 -26.67 3.22 12.69
#